data_41c928b99c598162e96dddc6b38164b7
#
_entry.id   41c928b99c598162e96dddc6b38164b7
#
_cell.length_a   1.000
_cell.length_b   1.000
_cell.length_c   1.000
_cell.angle_alpha   90.00
_cell.angle_beta   90.00
_cell.angle_gamma   90.00
#
_symmetry.space_group_name_H-M   'P 1'
#
loop_
_entity.id
_entity.type
_entity.pdbx_description
1 polymer ?
#
loop_
_entity_poly.entity_id
_entity_poly.type
_entity_poly.pdbx_seq_one_letter_code
_entity_poly.pdbx_strand_id
1 'polypeptide(L)'
;MDIKTHIISRAEPVFDENGFAATGMDRLTQAAQVSSRTLYKHLGGKTELICAVLDARRQRFFDQLDVDSVDALFAALETWARTEGARGCFFLRAQGEMGGREPAVAAQVSNYRRELHERIARVLANDLGEAADGDLLDQILVLFEGATSMASYRGPAAFAAARSAAARLLNRTTGHANQ
;
A
#
# COMPACT_ATOMS: atom_id res chain seq x y z
N MET A 1 23.07 -7.48 6.88
CA MET A 1 21.60 -7.54 6.98
C MET A 1 21.26 -8.48 8.13
N ASP A 2 20.43 -8.04 9.07
CA ASP A 2 19.95 -8.84 10.18
C ASP A 2 19.08 -10.01 9.69
N ILE A 3 19.10 -11.15 10.39
CA ILE A 3 18.39 -12.35 9.99
C ILE A 3 16.87 -12.15 9.89
N LYS A 4 16.30 -11.31 10.76
CA LYS A 4 14.87 -10.97 10.72
C LYS A 4 14.53 -10.22 9.44
N THR A 5 15.29 -9.19 9.11
CA THR A 5 15.15 -8.41 7.86
C THR A 5 15.34 -9.31 6.63
N HIS A 6 16.29 -10.24 6.68
CA HIS A 6 16.50 -11.21 5.60
C HIS A 6 15.28 -12.10 5.38
N ILE A 7 14.70 -12.67 6.44
CA ILE A 7 13.51 -13.52 6.32
C ILE A 7 12.32 -12.72 5.77
N ILE A 8 12.09 -11.51 6.27
CA ILE A 8 11.01 -10.62 5.81
C ILE A 8 11.14 -10.32 4.32
N SER A 9 12.33 -9.91 3.86
CA SER A 9 12.56 -9.58 2.45
C SER A 9 12.40 -10.77 1.49
N ARG A 10 12.66 -12.00 1.98
CA ARG A 10 12.47 -13.23 1.19
C ARG A 10 11.02 -13.74 1.22
N ALA A 11 10.30 -13.50 2.30
CA ALA A 11 8.90 -13.91 2.42
C ALA A 11 7.94 -13.01 1.63
N GLU A 12 8.23 -11.73 1.53
CA GLU A 12 7.35 -10.76 0.86
C GLU A 12 7.00 -11.15 -0.59
N PRO A 13 7.94 -11.42 -1.50
CA PRO A 13 7.61 -11.83 -2.86
C PRO A 13 6.83 -13.15 -2.90
N VAL A 14 7.08 -14.07 -1.97
CA VAL A 14 6.33 -15.33 -1.88
C VAL A 14 4.85 -15.08 -1.55
N PHE A 15 4.57 -14.19 -0.60
CA PHE A 15 3.20 -13.78 -0.30
C PHE A 15 2.57 -13.00 -1.47
N ASP A 16 3.34 -12.14 -2.12
CA ASP A 16 2.84 -11.35 -3.25
C ASP A 16 2.44 -12.22 -4.45
N GLU A 17 3.18 -13.29 -4.71
CA GLU A 17 2.92 -14.21 -5.82
C GLU A 17 1.84 -15.24 -5.51
N ASN A 18 1.81 -15.77 -4.28
CA ASN A 18 1.01 -16.94 -3.95
C ASN A 18 -0.16 -16.67 -3.00
N GLY A 19 -0.28 -15.43 -2.50
CA GLY A 19 -1.25 -15.05 -1.46
C GLY A 19 -0.80 -15.42 -0.05
N PHE A 20 -1.45 -14.82 0.93
CA PHE A 20 -1.14 -15.00 2.34
C PHE A 20 -1.67 -16.33 2.89
N ALA A 21 -2.95 -16.63 2.61
CA ALA A 21 -3.61 -17.81 3.13
C ALA A 21 -2.98 -19.09 2.58
N ALA A 22 -2.74 -19.15 1.26
CA ALA A 22 -2.24 -20.33 0.57
C ALA A 22 -0.75 -20.62 0.80
N THR A 23 0.04 -19.62 1.24
CA THR A 23 1.47 -19.80 1.46
C THR A 23 1.74 -20.55 2.77
N GLY A 24 2.31 -21.74 2.70
CA GLY A 24 2.73 -22.56 3.86
C GLY A 24 4.11 -22.16 4.39
N MET A 25 4.38 -22.56 5.66
CA MET A 25 5.66 -22.28 6.34
C MET A 25 6.86 -22.91 5.63
N ASP A 26 6.71 -24.08 5.02
CA ASP A 26 7.81 -24.76 4.31
C ASP A 26 8.29 -23.94 3.12
N ARG A 27 7.37 -23.32 2.36
CA ARG A 27 7.72 -22.42 1.25
C ARG A 27 8.46 -21.18 1.74
N LEU A 28 8.05 -20.64 2.88
CA LEU A 28 8.67 -19.44 3.47
C LEU A 28 10.09 -19.73 3.98
N THR A 29 10.29 -20.87 4.65
CA THR A 29 11.61 -21.31 5.12
C THR A 29 12.55 -21.61 3.97
N GLN A 30 12.04 -22.25 2.91
CA GLN A 30 12.80 -22.52 1.69
C GLN A 30 13.21 -21.21 0.99
N ALA A 31 12.29 -20.26 0.82
CA ALA A 31 12.58 -18.98 0.18
C ALA A 31 13.61 -18.16 0.97
N ALA A 32 13.51 -18.17 2.29
CA ALA A 32 14.46 -17.50 3.18
C ALA A 32 15.78 -18.28 3.40
N GLN A 33 15.86 -19.55 2.95
CA GLN A 33 17.02 -20.43 3.17
C GLN A 33 17.38 -20.57 4.66
N VAL A 34 16.35 -20.70 5.51
CA VAL A 34 16.52 -20.87 6.95
C VAL A 34 15.76 -22.12 7.43
N SER A 35 16.15 -22.64 8.60
CA SER A 35 15.38 -23.71 9.24
C SER A 35 14.06 -23.16 9.81
N SER A 36 13.03 -24.02 9.92
CA SER A 36 11.77 -23.67 10.60
C SER A 36 12.04 -23.17 12.03
N ARG A 37 12.98 -23.81 12.75
CA ARG A 37 13.40 -23.37 14.09
C ARG A 37 13.93 -21.94 14.10
N THR A 38 14.72 -21.56 13.10
CA THR A 38 15.26 -20.19 12.96
C THR A 38 14.14 -19.19 12.70
N LEU A 39 13.22 -19.52 11.79
CA LEU A 39 12.09 -18.66 11.47
C LEU A 39 11.20 -18.44 12.71
N TYR A 40 10.79 -19.51 13.40
CA TYR A 40 9.99 -19.40 14.62
C TYR A 40 10.71 -18.64 15.74
N LYS A 41 12.02 -18.82 15.89
CA LYS A 41 12.82 -18.10 16.90
C LYS A 41 12.80 -16.57 16.68
N HIS A 42 12.85 -16.12 15.43
CA HIS A 42 13.00 -14.68 15.11
C HIS A 42 11.69 -13.96 14.82
N LEU A 43 10.66 -14.70 14.39
CA LEU A 43 9.40 -14.12 13.92
C LEU A 43 8.14 -14.72 14.54
N GLY A 44 8.28 -15.75 15.41
CA GLY A 44 7.15 -16.35 16.10
C GLY A 44 6.41 -17.37 15.23
N GLY A 45 5.63 -16.92 14.27
CA GLY A 45 4.84 -17.77 13.38
C GLY A 45 4.48 -17.09 12.08
N LYS A 46 3.52 -17.69 11.36
CA LYS A 46 3.07 -17.15 10.05
C LYS A 46 2.40 -15.79 10.20
N THR A 47 1.56 -15.61 11.20
CA THR A 47 0.83 -14.36 11.43
C THR A 47 1.80 -13.22 11.77
N GLU A 48 2.77 -13.45 12.65
CA GLU A 48 3.79 -12.49 13.01
C GLU A 48 4.69 -12.16 11.82
N LEU A 49 5.02 -13.14 10.97
CA LEU A 49 5.76 -12.90 9.74
C LEU A 49 4.94 -12.05 8.75
N ILE A 50 3.65 -12.33 8.57
CA ILE A 50 2.76 -11.51 7.73
C ILE A 50 2.74 -10.07 8.26
N CYS A 51 2.53 -9.86 9.55
CA CYS A 51 2.54 -8.53 10.15
C CYS A 51 3.87 -7.80 9.92
N ALA A 52 4.99 -8.50 10.07
CA ALA A 52 6.32 -7.92 9.84
C ALA A 52 6.55 -7.55 8.37
N VAL A 53 6.08 -8.36 7.43
CA VAL A 53 6.14 -8.08 5.98
C VAL A 53 5.25 -6.88 5.64
N LEU A 54 4.02 -6.82 6.16
CA LEU A 54 3.11 -5.67 5.96
C LEU A 54 3.73 -4.38 6.50
N ASP A 55 4.33 -4.41 7.69
CA ASP A 55 4.96 -3.24 8.28
C ASP A 55 6.16 -2.76 7.46
N ALA A 56 7.05 -3.66 7.05
CA ALA A 56 8.20 -3.33 6.21
C ALA A 56 7.78 -2.74 4.84
N ARG A 57 6.73 -3.31 4.21
CA ARG A 57 6.18 -2.78 2.96
C ARG A 57 5.52 -1.43 3.16
N ARG A 58 4.77 -1.23 4.27
CA ARG A 58 4.15 0.04 4.62
C ARG A 58 5.18 1.17 4.74
N GLN A 59 6.27 0.93 5.45
CA GLN A 59 7.35 1.91 5.60
C GLN A 59 7.91 2.32 4.24
N ARG A 60 8.36 1.37 3.41
CA ARG A 60 8.90 1.67 2.07
C ARG A 60 7.90 2.38 1.17
N PHE A 61 6.63 1.97 1.22
CA PHE A 61 5.57 2.59 0.44
C PHE A 61 5.38 4.06 0.82
N PHE A 62 5.25 4.36 2.08
CA PHE A 62 5.04 5.73 2.53
C PHE A 62 6.30 6.60 2.44
N ASP A 63 7.49 6.04 2.52
CA ASP A 63 8.72 6.77 2.22
C ASP A 63 8.74 7.26 0.76
N GLN A 64 8.24 6.45 -0.18
CA GLN A 64 8.12 6.83 -1.59
C GLN A 64 6.96 7.80 -1.86
N LEU A 65 5.91 7.78 -1.04
CA LEU A 65 4.76 8.67 -1.12
C LEU A 65 4.92 9.95 -0.26
N ASP A 66 6.12 10.26 0.18
CA ASP A 66 6.40 11.53 0.88
C ASP A 66 6.60 12.65 -0.14
N VAL A 67 5.48 13.19 -0.61
CA VAL A 67 5.35 14.17 -1.70
C VAL A 67 4.41 15.30 -1.27
N ASP A 68 4.47 16.44 -1.99
CA ASP A 68 3.80 17.68 -1.60
C ASP A 68 2.58 18.02 -2.45
N SER A 69 2.27 17.28 -3.52
CA SER A 69 1.13 17.54 -4.40
C SER A 69 0.38 16.27 -4.81
N VAL A 70 -0.90 16.40 -5.16
CA VAL A 70 -1.72 15.28 -5.69
C VAL A 70 -1.15 14.75 -7.00
N ASP A 71 -0.61 15.61 -7.83
CA ASP A 71 0.05 15.21 -9.08
C ASP A 71 1.27 14.33 -8.81
N ALA A 72 2.13 14.74 -7.87
CA ALA A 72 3.29 13.97 -7.44
C ALA A 72 2.89 12.67 -6.74
N LEU A 73 1.76 12.64 -6.00
CA LEU A 73 1.23 11.45 -5.36
C LEU A 73 0.93 10.34 -6.38
N PHE A 74 0.22 10.67 -7.47
CA PHE A 74 -0.08 9.68 -8.51
C PHE A 74 1.15 9.28 -9.33
N ALA A 75 2.12 10.19 -9.54
CA ALA A 75 3.40 9.87 -10.17
C ALA A 75 4.24 8.92 -9.31
N ALA A 76 4.27 9.13 -7.99
CA ALA A 76 4.94 8.25 -7.04
C ALA A 76 4.27 6.87 -6.99
N LEU A 77 2.93 6.81 -7.02
CA LEU A 77 2.17 5.56 -7.07
C LEU A 77 2.46 4.77 -8.36
N GLU A 78 2.54 5.43 -9.51
CA GLU A 78 2.94 4.79 -10.77
C GLU A 78 4.36 4.23 -10.70
N THR A 79 5.29 5.00 -10.13
CA THR A 79 6.68 4.56 -9.93
C THR A 79 6.75 3.35 -9.02
N TRP A 80 6.01 3.36 -7.90
CA TRP A 80 5.88 2.22 -7.00
C TRP A 80 5.39 0.97 -7.73
N ALA A 81 4.34 1.08 -8.53
CA ALA A 81 3.79 -0.06 -9.27
C ALA A 81 4.77 -0.63 -10.31
N ARG A 82 5.63 0.20 -10.89
CA ARG A 82 6.70 -0.27 -11.81
C ARG A 82 7.82 -1.01 -11.09
N THR A 83 8.18 -0.60 -9.88
CA THR A 83 9.32 -1.17 -9.13
C THR A 83 8.92 -2.36 -8.28
N GLU A 84 7.77 -2.29 -7.60
CA GLU A 84 7.30 -3.29 -6.64
C GLU A 84 6.22 -4.24 -7.22
N GLY A 85 5.77 -3.97 -8.45
CA GLY A 85 4.76 -4.76 -9.16
C GLY A 85 3.34 -4.21 -9.03
N ALA A 86 2.52 -4.49 -10.06
CA ALA A 86 1.14 -4.02 -10.20
C ALA A 86 0.13 -5.16 -9.98
N ARG A 87 0.22 -5.87 -8.85
CA ARG A 87 -0.69 -6.97 -8.49
C ARG A 87 -1.88 -6.54 -7.62
N GLY A 88 -2.22 -5.27 -7.67
CA GLY A 88 -3.22 -4.66 -6.78
C GLY A 88 -2.66 -4.29 -5.41
N CYS A 89 -3.52 -3.86 -4.51
CA CYS A 89 -3.11 -3.44 -3.18
C CYS A 89 -2.79 -4.65 -2.29
N PHE A 90 -1.54 -4.76 -1.86
CA PHE A 90 -1.06 -5.85 -1.00
C PHE A 90 -1.80 -5.91 0.34
N PHE A 91 -2.16 -4.74 0.90
CA PHE A 91 -2.89 -4.63 2.16
C PHE A 91 -4.35 -5.06 2.02
N LEU A 92 -5.04 -4.68 0.91
CA LEU A 92 -6.40 -5.12 0.67
C LEU A 92 -6.48 -6.63 0.44
N ARG A 93 -5.47 -7.22 -0.21
CA ARG A 93 -5.38 -8.69 -0.33
C ARG A 93 -5.19 -9.34 1.04
N ALA A 94 -4.28 -8.83 1.87
CA ALA A 94 -4.09 -9.35 3.22
C ALA A 94 -5.39 -9.25 4.04
N GLN A 95 -6.15 -8.16 3.93
CA GLN A 95 -7.46 -8.00 4.55
C GLN A 95 -8.47 -9.04 4.07
N GLY A 96 -8.56 -9.24 2.75
CA GLY A 96 -9.50 -10.19 2.16
C GLY A 96 -9.21 -11.65 2.53
N GLU A 97 -7.92 -12.02 2.57
CA GLU A 97 -7.50 -13.39 2.82
C GLU A 97 -7.44 -13.75 4.32
N MET A 98 -7.02 -12.80 5.17
CA MET A 98 -6.64 -13.08 6.57
C MET A 98 -7.40 -12.22 7.59
N GLY A 99 -7.89 -11.03 7.23
CA GLY A 99 -8.39 -10.03 8.18
C GLY A 99 -9.59 -10.48 9.01
N GLY A 100 -10.42 -11.38 8.50
CA GLY A 100 -11.55 -11.94 9.23
C GLY A 100 -11.16 -13.04 10.25
N ARG A 101 -9.93 -13.56 10.19
CA ARG A 101 -9.44 -14.67 11.04
C ARG A 101 -8.29 -14.25 11.92
N GLU A 102 -7.52 -13.25 11.52
CA GLU A 102 -6.28 -12.81 12.16
C GLU A 102 -6.39 -11.33 12.55
N PRO A 103 -6.82 -11.01 13.79
CA PRO A 103 -6.98 -9.63 14.24
C PRO A 103 -5.70 -8.79 14.12
N ALA A 104 -4.52 -9.41 14.29
CA ALA A 104 -3.24 -8.71 14.14
C ALA A 104 -3.01 -8.23 12.71
N VAL A 105 -3.40 -9.02 11.69
CA VAL A 105 -3.34 -8.63 10.28
C VAL A 105 -4.34 -7.50 9.99
N ALA A 106 -5.57 -7.60 10.50
CA ALA A 106 -6.57 -6.55 10.38
C ALA A 106 -6.09 -5.22 10.97
N ALA A 107 -5.39 -5.26 12.11
CA ALA A 107 -4.80 -4.07 12.73
C ALA A 107 -3.71 -3.43 11.85
N GLN A 108 -2.85 -4.22 11.21
CA GLN A 108 -1.84 -3.72 10.26
C GLN A 108 -2.50 -3.01 9.06
N VAL A 109 -3.56 -3.58 8.51
CA VAL A 109 -4.30 -2.96 7.39
C VAL A 109 -4.99 -1.67 7.84
N SER A 110 -5.56 -1.64 9.04
CA SER A 110 -6.18 -0.43 9.61
C SER A 110 -5.15 0.69 9.79
N ASN A 111 -3.95 0.37 10.26
CA ASN A 111 -2.84 1.33 10.38
C ASN A 111 -2.43 1.90 9.01
N TYR A 112 -2.28 1.04 8.00
CA TYR A 112 -2.00 1.46 6.63
C TYR A 112 -3.07 2.43 6.10
N ARG A 113 -4.36 2.09 6.25
CA ARG A 113 -5.47 2.94 5.77
C ARG A 113 -5.50 4.29 6.45
N ARG A 114 -5.30 4.33 7.76
CA ARG A 114 -5.23 5.59 8.51
C ARG A 114 -4.09 6.47 8.00
N GLU A 115 -2.89 5.92 7.86
CA GLU A 115 -1.74 6.66 7.37
C GLU A 115 -1.93 7.14 5.94
N LEU A 116 -2.52 6.32 5.04
CA LEU A 116 -2.85 6.74 3.68
C LEU A 116 -3.81 7.93 3.67
N HIS A 117 -4.88 7.86 4.46
CA HIS A 117 -5.85 8.95 4.61
C HIS A 117 -5.16 10.24 5.09
N GLU A 118 -4.34 10.15 6.14
CA GLU A 118 -3.63 11.31 6.70
C GLU A 118 -2.66 11.94 5.67
N ARG A 119 -1.96 11.10 4.89
CA ARG A 119 -1.05 11.57 3.84
C ARG A 119 -1.77 12.25 2.70
N ILE A 120 -2.86 11.68 2.21
CA ILE A 120 -3.65 12.30 1.14
C ILE A 120 -4.28 13.61 1.62
N ALA A 121 -4.79 13.66 2.86
CA ALA A 121 -5.30 14.90 3.45
C ALA A 121 -4.24 16.01 3.51
N ARG A 122 -3.00 15.68 3.91
CA ARG A 122 -1.87 16.61 3.93
C ARG A 122 -1.52 17.13 2.53
N VAL A 123 -1.43 16.22 1.56
CA VAL A 123 -1.11 16.57 0.16
C VAL A 123 -2.17 17.49 -0.45
N LEU A 124 -3.46 17.20 -0.18
CA LEU A 124 -4.56 18.06 -0.61
C LEU A 124 -4.51 19.44 0.06
N ALA A 125 -4.21 19.51 1.35
CA ALA A 125 -4.06 20.78 2.05
C ALA A 125 -2.91 21.62 1.46
N ASN A 126 -1.82 21.01 1.05
CA ASN A 126 -0.72 21.69 0.38
C ASN A 126 -1.15 22.26 -0.99
N ASP A 127 -1.88 21.49 -1.80
CA ASP A 127 -2.35 21.94 -3.12
C ASP A 127 -3.42 23.02 -3.04
N LEU A 128 -4.29 23.00 -2.03
CA LEU A 128 -5.39 23.97 -1.89
C LEU A 128 -5.01 25.19 -1.05
N GLY A 129 -3.93 25.12 -0.26
CA GLY A 129 -3.56 26.12 0.72
C GLY A 129 -4.42 26.11 2.00
N GLU A 130 -5.34 25.16 2.11
CA GLU A 130 -6.25 24.95 3.26
C GLU A 130 -6.63 23.48 3.38
N ALA A 131 -7.28 23.08 4.47
CA ALA A 131 -7.78 21.71 4.63
C ALA A 131 -8.87 21.41 3.59
N ALA A 132 -8.72 20.29 2.88
CA ALA A 132 -9.75 19.82 1.95
C ALA A 132 -11.03 19.43 2.71
N ASP A 133 -12.18 19.56 2.05
CA ASP A 133 -13.41 18.94 2.55
C ASP A 133 -13.34 17.41 2.47
N GLY A 134 -14.19 16.74 3.26
CA GLY A 134 -14.22 15.29 3.32
C GLY A 134 -14.56 14.63 1.99
N ASP A 135 -15.44 15.24 1.20
CA ASP A 135 -15.89 14.70 -0.09
C ASP A 135 -14.73 14.67 -1.10
N LEU A 136 -13.93 15.72 -1.19
CA LEU A 136 -12.77 15.76 -2.09
C LEU A 136 -11.71 14.75 -1.66
N LEU A 137 -11.45 14.63 -0.36
CA LEU A 137 -10.51 13.64 0.19
C LEU A 137 -10.93 12.22 -0.18
N ASP A 138 -12.22 11.89 0.01
CA ASP A 138 -12.76 10.57 -0.34
C ASP A 138 -12.69 10.30 -1.84
N GLN A 139 -12.95 11.31 -2.69
CA GLN A 139 -12.82 11.18 -4.15
C GLN A 139 -11.37 10.87 -4.57
N ILE A 140 -10.39 11.53 -3.97
CA ILE A 140 -8.97 11.25 -4.25
C ILE A 140 -8.57 9.86 -3.73
N LEU A 141 -9.06 9.44 -2.55
CA LEU A 141 -8.86 8.07 -2.04
C LEU A 141 -9.43 7.01 -2.98
N VAL A 142 -10.66 7.23 -3.50
CA VAL A 142 -11.29 6.33 -4.49
C VAL A 142 -10.46 6.24 -5.77
N LEU A 143 -9.96 7.36 -6.27
CA LEU A 143 -9.08 7.38 -7.45
C LEU A 143 -7.76 6.65 -7.19
N PHE A 144 -7.18 6.82 -6.01
CA PHE A 144 -5.93 6.18 -5.60
C PHE A 144 -6.06 4.65 -5.51
N GLU A 145 -7.06 4.18 -4.78
CA GLU A 145 -7.35 2.75 -4.63
C GLU A 145 -7.80 2.12 -5.95
N GLY A 146 -8.61 2.86 -6.73
CA GLY A 146 -9.04 2.45 -8.08
C GLY A 146 -7.87 2.29 -9.03
N ALA A 147 -6.95 3.25 -9.08
CA ALA A 147 -5.74 3.17 -9.91
C ALA A 147 -4.86 1.97 -9.53
N THR A 148 -4.64 1.77 -8.22
CA THR A 148 -3.87 0.63 -7.70
C THR A 148 -4.48 -0.71 -8.11
N SER A 149 -5.80 -0.84 -8.01
CA SER A 149 -6.51 -2.06 -8.41
C SER A 149 -6.48 -2.28 -9.93
N MET A 150 -6.80 -1.23 -10.70
CA MET A 150 -6.86 -1.28 -12.17
C MET A 150 -5.49 -1.52 -12.81
N ALA A 151 -4.40 -1.11 -12.17
CA ALA A 151 -3.06 -1.30 -12.69
C ALA A 151 -2.72 -2.78 -12.93
N SER A 152 -3.35 -3.69 -12.20
CA SER A 152 -3.17 -5.15 -12.37
C SER A 152 -3.61 -5.68 -13.76
N TYR A 153 -4.51 -4.97 -14.46
CA TYR A 153 -5.00 -5.38 -15.79
C TYR A 153 -4.97 -4.27 -16.85
N ARG A 154 -4.83 -2.99 -16.45
CA ARG A 154 -4.71 -1.84 -17.37
C ARG A 154 -3.29 -1.28 -17.43
N GLY A 155 -2.41 -1.74 -16.54
CA GLY A 155 -1.05 -1.22 -16.44
C GLY A 155 -0.99 0.29 -16.16
N PRO A 156 0.01 1.01 -16.69
CA PRO A 156 0.24 2.43 -16.43
C PRO A 156 -0.92 3.36 -16.80
N ALA A 157 -1.79 2.92 -17.74
CA ALA A 157 -2.96 3.71 -18.15
C ALA A 157 -3.93 4.00 -16.98
N ALA A 158 -3.95 3.14 -15.95
CA ALA A 158 -4.77 3.33 -14.76
C ALA A 158 -4.32 4.59 -13.97
N PHE A 159 -3.02 4.76 -13.81
CA PHE A 159 -2.46 5.92 -13.09
C PHE A 159 -2.64 7.21 -13.86
N ALA A 160 -2.44 7.20 -15.18
CA ALA A 160 -2.67 8.36 -16.04
C ALA A 160 -4.14 8.82 -15.99
N ALA A 161 -5.09 7.88 -16.00
CA ALA A 161 -6.51 8.19 -15.90
C ALA A 161 -6.88 8.79 -14.54
N ALA A 162 -6.40 8.20 -13.44
CA ALA A 162 -6.64 8.70 -12.10
C ALA A 162 -6.02 10.11 -11.88
N ARG A 163 -4.78 10.31 -12.32
CA ARG A 163 -4.10 11.61 -12.28
C ARG A 163 -4.86 12.70 -13.03
N SER A 164 -5.35 12.39 -14.24
CA SER A 164 -6.17 13.32 -15.02
C SER A 164 -7.51 13.62 -14.33
N ALA A 165 -8.15 12.64 -13.71
CA ALA A 165 -9.39 12.85 -12.98
C ALA A 165 -9.17 13.70 -11.71
N ALA A 166 -8.12 13.43 -10.95
CA ALA A 166 -7.74 14.21 -9.77
C ALA A 166 -7.48 15.69 -10.11
N ALA A 167 -6.74 15.96 -11.19
CA ALA A 167 -6.49 17.33 -11.65
C ALA A 167 -7.79 18.09 -11.96
N ARG A 168 -8.79 17.42 -12.55
CA ARG A 168 -10.11 18.05 -12.83
C ARG A 168 -10.89 18.34 -11.55
N LEU A 169 -10.80 17.48 -10.54
CA LEU A 169 -11.44 17.71 -9.24
C LEU A 169 -10.84 18.95 -8.56
N LEU A 170 -9.51 19.02 -8.48
CA LEU A 170 -8.80 20.17 -7.89
C LEU A 170 -9.14 21.50 -8.60
N ASN A 171 -9.13 21.52 -9.93
CA ASN A 171 -9.45 22.73 -10.71
C ASN A 171 -10.88 23.22 -10.48
N ARG A 172 -11.83 22.32 -10.25
CA ARG A 172 -13.22 22.69 -9.94
C ARG A 172 -13.34 23.32 -8.56
N THR A 173 -12.64 22.77 -7.57
CA THR A 173 -12.65 23.29 -6.20
C THR A 173 -12.05 24.70 -6.15
N THR A 174 -10.88 24.92 -6.77
CA THR A 174 -10.22 26.22 -6.81
C THR A 174 -10.98 27.27 -7.65
N GLY A 175 -11.70 26.83 -8.70
CA GLY A 175 -12.52 27.71 -9.54
C GLY A 175 -13.79 28.22 -8.85
N HIS A 176 -14.31 27.54 -7.84
CA HIS A 176 -15.48 27.98 -7.06
C HIS A 176 -15.10 28.93 -5.90
N ALA A 177 -13.87 28.84 -5.40
CA ALA A 177 -13.37 29.72 -4.34
C ALA A 177 -13.08 31.16 -4.81
N ASN A 178 -13.02 31.41 -6.15
CA ASN A 178 -12.73 32.71 -6.76
C ASN A 178 -13.97 33.42 -7.33
N GLN A 179 -15.18 32.95 -7.06
CA GLN A 179 -16.44 33.61 -7.40
C GLN A 179 -17.17 34.09 -6.17
#